data_1a1a53281c32794b9504f9f76b9495ed
#
_entry.id   1a1a53281c32794b9504f9f76b9495ed
#
_cell.length_a   1.000
_cell.length_b   1.000
_cell.length_c   1.000
_cell.angle_alpha   90.00
_cell.angle_beta   90.00
_cell.angle_gamma   90.00
#
_symmetry.space_group_name_H-M   'P 1'
#
loop_
_entity.id
_entity.type
_entity.pdbx_description
1 polymer ?
#
loop_
_entity_poly.entity_id
_entity_poly.type
_entity_poly.pdbx_seq_one_letter_code
_entity_poly.pdbx_strand_id
1 'polypeptide(L)'
;MYCGITQNDRLGKFFELVGCFYLCDNVRGEKMNTVKLKTLCGDIVGLDNGDYVEFRGIKYADAGRWEYPVVNEKWDGVYDATAFGDCCYQHRGFEDDAKVNPFYHREFRRGMSFTYSEDCQYLNISAPKNAKNCPVLLYIHGGSFTGGSSNEGHISGKAYAENDIVFVSVNYRLGPYGFCSHPDVADESGVCGNFGLFDQAAALKWIKNNISSFGGDPDRITLLGQSAGAMSVDVLLSSPLTKDMVSGAVMLSGAALQRALSRPLSPQKMKKFWDEIIKNAGKTSLSELRGTDAKTLYYAWLKACRDEGIKSTLFYTL
;
A
#
# COMPACT_ATOMS: atom_id res chain seq x y z
N MET A 1 2.98 -40.49 35.21
CA MET A 1 2.35 -40.66 33.86
C MET A 1 2.48 -39.33 33.14
N TYR A 2 3.61 -39.14 32.41
CA TYR A 2 3.89 -37.91 31.67
C TYR A 2 3.23 -38.03 30.29
N CYS A 3 2.23 -37.20 30.03
CA CYS A 3 1.64 -37.07 28.69
C CYS A 3 2.50 -36.10 27.89
N GLY A 4 3.28 -36.64 26.94
CA GLY A 4 4.12 -35.84 26.02
C GLY A 4 3.24 -35.19 24.97
N ILE A 5 3.01 -33.92 25.15
CA ILE A 5 2.49 -33.05 24.05
C ILE A 5 3.72 -32.53 23.32
N THR A 6 3.96 -33.01 22.12
CA THR A 6 5.08 -32.57 21.30
C THR A 6 4.88 -31.10 20.89
N GLN A 7 5.98 -30.36 20.88
CA GLN A 7 6.03 -28.91 20.60
C GLN A 7 5.44 -28.51 19.21
N ASN A 8 5.29 -29.49 18.31
CA ASN A 8 4.72 -29.31 16.97
C ASN A 8 3.19 -29.08 16.95
N ASP A 9 2.44 -29.65 17.91
CA ASP A 9 0.98 -29.53 17.91
C ASP A 9 0.48 -28.16 18.39
N ARG A 10 1.27 -27.46 19.18
CA ARG A 10 0.90 -26.09 19.64
C ARG A 10 1.15 -25.01 18.58
N LEU A 11 2.19 -25.18 17.78
CA LEU A 11 2.46 -24.30 16.66
C LEU A 11 1.43 -24.52 15.52
N GLY A 12 1.06 -25.76 15.25
CA GLY A 12 0.01 -26.07 14.27
C GLY A 12 -1.33 -25.43 14.62
N LYS A 13 -1.80 -25.55 15.85
CA LYS A 13 -3.05 -24.91 16.32
C LYS A 13 -2.99 -23.39 16.41
N PHE A 14 -1.83 -22.80 16.69
CA PHE A 14 -1.65 -21.34 16.66
C PHE A 14 -1.74 -20.82 15.23
N PHE A 15 -1.20 -21.55 14.25
CA PHE A 15 -1.32 -21.20 12.83
C PHE A 15 -2.72 -21.46 12.27
N GLU A 16 -3.49 -22.42 12.79
CA GLU A 16 -4.92 -22.58 12.47
C GLU A 16 -5.78 -21.41 12.99
N LEU A 17 -5.40 -20.78 14.10
CA LEU A 17 -6.09 -19.62 14.67
C LEU A 17 -5.69 -18.28 14.02
N VAL A 18 -4.52 -18.21 13.39
CA VAL A 18 -3.97 -17.01 12.73
C VAL A 18 -3.85 -17.20 11.22
N GLY A 19 -3.93 -18.44 10.75
CA GLY A 19 -3.75 -18.82 9.36
C GLY A 19 -5.07 -18.85 8.61
N CYS A 20 -5.39 -17.78 7.92
CA CYS A 20 -6.14 -17.92 6.68
C CYS A 20 -5.31 -18.81 5.76
N PHE A 21 -5.66 -20.10 5.67
CA PHE A 21 -5.27 -20.91 4.54
C PHE A 21 -5.96 -20.35 3.30
N TYR A 22 -5.29 -19.45 2.58
CA TYR A 22 -5.57 -19.28 1.16
C TYR A 22 -5.04 -20.53 0.45
N LEU A 23 -5.81 -21.59 0.47
CA LEU A 23 -5.82 -22.51 -0.65
C LEU A 23 -6.28 -21.64 -1.83
N CYS A 24 -5.38 -21.37 -2.77
CA CYS A 24 -5.77 -20.96 -4.11
C CYS A 24 -6.66 -22.08 -4.65
N ASP A 25 -7.95 -21.92 -4.49
CA ASP A 25 -8.94 -22.66 -5.25
C ASP A 25 -8.84 -22.18 -6.70
N ASN A 26 -7.82 -22.68 -7.40
CA ASN A 26 -7.86 -22.83 -8.84
C ASN A 26 -8.88 -23.93 -9.15
N VAL A 27 -10.13 -23.71 -8.78
CA VAL A 27 -11.25 -24.51 -9.25
C VAL A 27 -11.52 -24.11 -10.69
N ARG A 28 -11.10 -24.96 -11.59
CA ARG A 28 -11.38 -24.86 -13.02
C ARG A 28 -12.90 -24.76 -13.21
N GLY A 29 -13.38 -23.59 -13.65
CA GLY A 29 -14.68 -23.48 -14.30
C GLY A 29 -15.88 -23.10 -13.43
N GLU A 30 -15.74 -22.79 -12.14
CA GLU A 30 -16.83 -22.18 -11.37
C GLU A 30 -16.98 -20.71 -11.75
N LYS A 31 -18.21 -20.34 -12.14
CA LYS A 31 -18.58 -18.97 -12.43
C LYS A 31 -18.46 -18.18 -11.12
N MET A 32 -17.47 -17.28 -11.01
CA MET A 32 -17.34 -16.41 -9.84
C MET A 32 -18.65 -15.64 -9.66
N ASN A 33 -19.22 -15.70 -8.45
CA ASN A 33 -20.36 -14.86 -8.11
C ASN A 33 -19.88 -13.43 -8.00
N THR A 34 -20.63 -12.51 -8.61
CA THR A 34 -20.31 -11.09 -8.60
C THR A 34 -21.43 -10.27 -7.99
N VAL A 35 -21.05 -9.15 -7.42
CA VAL A 35 -21.98 -8.14 -6.90
C VAL A 35 -21.74 -6.83 -7.64
N LYS A 36 -22.82 -6.12 -7.95
CA LYS A 36 -22.76 -4.80 -8.57
C LYS A 36 -23.23 -3.74 -7.57
N LEU A 37 -22.45 -2.67 -7.42
CA LEU A 37 -22.81 -1.49 -6.63
C LEU A 37 -22.75 -0.22 -7.50
N LYS A 38 -23.39 0.82 -7.02
CA LYS A 38 -23.29 2.17 -7.56
C LYS A 38 -22.54 3.05 -6.56
N THR A 39 -21.44 3.64 -6.99
CA THR A 39 -20.63 4.59 -6.21
C THR A 39 -20.81 6.01 -6.74
N LEU A 40 -20.19 6.99 -6.10
CA LEU A 40 -20.12 8.35 -6.65
C LEU A 40 -19.29 8.41 -7.93
N CYS A 41 -18.31 7.51 -8.08
CA CYS A 41 -17.48 7.42 -9.28
C CYS A 41 -18.16 6.72 -10.47
N GLY A 42 -19.26 5.98 -10.24
CA GLY A 42 -19.97 5.18 -11.24
C GLY A 42 -20.30 3.77 -10.77
N ASP A 43 -20.74 2.93 -11.68
CA ASP A 43 -21.04 1.51 -11.41
C ASP A 43 -19.75 0.69 -11.24
N ILE A 44 -19.75 -0.24 -10.28
CA ILE A 44 -18.62 -1.13 -9.99
C ILE A 44 -19.09 -2.55 -9.78
N VAL A 45 -18.29 -3.53 -10.24
CA VAL A 45 -18.51 -4.96 -10.03
C VAL A 45 -17.38 -5.53 -9.19
N GLY A 46 -17.73 -6.26 -8.13
CA GLY A 46 -16.81 -6.99 -7.25
C GLY A 46 -17.23 -8.45 -7.08
N LEU A 47 -16.60 -9.12 -6.15
CA LEU A 47 -16.81 -10.54 -5.82
C LEU A 47 -17.84 -10.69 -4.70
N ASP A 48 -18.77 -11.63 -4.86
CA ASP A 48 -19.70 -12.07 -3.80
C ASP A 48 -19.18 -13.38 -3.20
N ASN A 49 -18.63 -13.30 -2.00
CA ASN A 49 -18.08 -14.44 -1.26
C ASN A 49 -19.08 -15.05 -0.26
N GLY A 50 -20.39 -14.82 -0.43
CA GLY A 50 -21.44 -15.34 0.44
C GLY A 50 -21.72 -14.40 1.60
N ASP A 51 -20.96 -14.43 2.67
CA ASP A 51 -21.16 -13.61 3.86
C ASP A 51 -20.58 -12.21 3.75
N TYR A 52 -19.60 -12.02 2.87
CA TYR A 52 -18.97 -10.73 2.59
C TYR A 52 -18.79 -10.50 1.10
N VAL A 53 -18.60 -9.25 0.72
CA VAL A 53 -18.28 -8.82 -0.65
C VAL A 53 -16.88 -8.23 -0.70
N GLU A 54 -16.22 -8.36 -1.85
CA GLU A 54 -14.86 -7.89 -2.02
C GLU A 54 -14.71 -7.14 -3.35
N PHE A 55 -14.08 -5.97 -3.28
CA PHE A 55 -13.73 -5.15 -4.43
C PHE A 55 -12.23 -4.96 -4.44
N ARG A 56 -11.57 -5.46 -5.47
CA ARG A 56 -10.12 -5.47 -5.61
C ARG A 56 -9.66 -4.50 -6.68
N GLY A 57 -8.52 -3.87 -6.48
CA GLY A 57 -7.88 -3.05 -7.50
C GLY A 57 -8.67 -1.81 -7.89
N ILE A 58 -9.36 -1.15 -6.95
CA ILE A 58 -10.04 0.11 -7.21
C ILE A 58 -8.98 1.21 -7.33
N LYS A 59 -8.90 1.85 -8.49
CA LYS A 59 -7.98 2.96 -8.74
C LYS A 59 -8.50 4.24 -8.07
N TYR A 60 -7.85 4.65 -6.99
CA TYR A 60 -8.28 5.81 -6.22
C TYR A 60 -7.71 7.14 -6.70
N ALA A 61 -6.58 7.12 -7.41
CA ALA A 61 -5.92 8.30 -7.95
C ALA A 61 -5.06 7.98 -9.18
N ASP A 62 -4.75 9.00 -9.94
CA ASP A 62 -3.75 9.00 -11.00
C ASP A 62 -2.57 9.89 -10.61
N ALA A 63 -1.34 9.44 -10.91
CA ALA A 63 -0.14 10.24 -10.70
C ALA A 63 0.98 9.83 -11.68
N GLY A 64 1.63 10.80 -12.28
CA GLY A 64 2.89 10.61 -12.97
C GLY A 64 4.07 10.43 -11.99
N ARG A 65 5.23 10.05 -12.53
CA ARG A 65 6.46 9.93 -11.74
C ARG A 65 6.82 11.28 -11.12
N TRP A 66 6.86 11.31 -9.77
CA TRP A 66 7.14 12.51 -8.95
C TRP A 66 6.14 13.65 -9.19
N GLU A 67 4.90 13.28 -9.39
CA GLU A 67 3.77 14.20 -9.41
C GLU A 67 2.81 13.87 -8.26
N TYR A 68 2.10 14.88 -7.77
CA TYR A 68 1.10 14.67 -6.74
C TYR A 68 -0.12 13.96 -7.30
N PRO A 69 -0.73 13.05 -6.53
CA PRO A 69 -1.87 12.27 -7.01
C PRO A 69 -3.11 13.13 -7.19
N VAL A 70 -3.83 12.88 -8.27
CA VAL A 70 -5.16 13.43 -8.52
C VAL A 70 -6.19 12.37 -8.23
N VAL A 71 -7.09 12.63 -7.27
CA VAL A 71 -8.12 11.66 -6.85
C VAL A 71 -9.10 11.40 -7.99
N ASN A 72 -9.40 10.12 -8.25
CA ASN A 72 -10.36 9.72 -9.25
C ASN A 72 -11.79 9.96 -8.76
N GLU A 73 -12.53 10.80 -9.49
CA GLU A 73 -13.91 11.15 -9.14
C GLU A 73 -14.94 10.39 -9.97
N LYS A 74 -14.52 9.79 -11.10
CA LYS A 74 -15.40 9.03 -11.99
C LYS A 74 -14.61 8.07 -12.86
N TRP A 75 -15.29 7.05 -13.37
CA TRP A 75 -14.82 6.16 -14.43
C TRP A 75 -15.89 5.99 -15.49
N ASP A 76 -15.48 5.57 -16.69
CA ASP A 76 -16.39 5.30 -17.78
C ASP A 76 -16.93 3.86 -17.70
N GLY A 77 -18.23 3.70 -17.91
CA GLY A 77 -18.88 2.39 -17.90
C GLY A 77 -18.95 1.74 -16.52
N VAL A 78 -18.77 0.42 -16.49
CA VAL A 78 -18.77 -0.39 -15.26
C VAL A 78 -17.33 -0.75 -14.91
N TYR A 79 -16.88 -0.34 -13.73
CA TYR A 79 -15.53 -0.65 -13.25
C TYR A 79 -15.45 -2.11 -12.79
N ASP A 80 -14.50 -2.87 -13.32
CA ASP A 80 -14.23 -4.25 -12.90
C ASP A 80 -13.25 -4.27 -11.72
N ALA A 81 -13.77 -4.55 -10.54
CA ALA A 81 -13.02 -4.69 -9.29
C ALA A 81 -12.97 -6.14 -8.81
N THR A 82 -12.85 -7.10 -9.73
CA THR A 82 -12.74 -8.54 -9.38
C THR A 82 -11.29 -9.02 -9.24
N ALA A 83 -10.31 -8.23 -9.70
CA ALA A 83 -8.89 -8.56 -9.66
C ALA A 83 -8.09 -7.46 -8.95
N PHE A 84 -6.99 -7.85 -8.32
CA PHE A 84 -6.06 -6.89 -7.71
C PHE A 84 -5.41 -6.00 -8.77
N GLY A 85 -5.23 -4.72 -8.44
CA GLY A 85 -4.43 -3.79 -9.22
C GLY A 85 -2.93 -4.01 -9.02
N ASP A 86 -2.12 -3.26 -9.77
CA ASP A 86 -0.67 -3.34 -9.70
C ASP A 86 -0.11 -2.91 -8.34
N CYS A 87 0.96 -3.59 -7.92
CA CYS A 87 1.79 -3.18 -6.80
C CYS A 87 2.80 -2.13 -7.27
N CYS A 88 3.23 -1.25 -6.38
CA CYS A 88 4.35 -0.37 -6.69
C CYS A 88 5.64 -1.15 -6.95
N TYR A 89 6.45 -0.68 -7.91
CA TYR A 89 7.77 -1.24 -8.15
C TYR A 89 8.61 -1.28 -6.87
N GLN A 90 9.24 -2.42 -6.65
CA GLN A 90 10.08 -2.75 -5.51
C GLN A 90 11.04 -3.89 -5.88
N HIS A 91 11.93 -4.33 -5.00
CA HIS A 91 12.95 -5.33 -5.33
C HIS A 91 12.36 -6.57 -6.01
N ARG A 92 11.32 -7.15 -5.45
CA ARG A 92 10.65 -8.36 -5.98
C ARG A 92 9.92 -8.16 -7.32
N GLY A 93 9.74 -6.92 -7.77
CA GLY A 93 9.25 -6.62 -9.12
C GLY A 93 10.32 -6.76 -10.19
N PHE A 94 11.59 -6.84 -9.81
CA PHE A 94 12.72 -6.96 -10.72
C PHE A 94 13.55 -8.24 -10.54
N GLU A 95 13.45 -8.88 -9.36
CA GLU A 95 14.18 -10.07 -8.98
C GLU A 95 13.24 -11.17 -8.50
N ASP A 96 13.66 -12.42 -8.63
CA ASP A 96 12.89 -13.57 -8.16
C ASP A 96 12.75 -13.54 -6.62
N ASP A 97 11.55 -13.25 -6.14
CA ASP A 97 11.26 -13.12 -4.71
C ASP A 97 11.59 -14.40 -3.92
N ALA A 98 11.42 -15.57 -4.53
CA ALA A 98 11.76 -16.84 -3.89
C ALA A 98 13.27 -16.98 -3.61
N LYS A 99 14.12 -16.32 -4.40
CA LYS A 99 15.58 -16.31 -4.21
C LYS A 99 16.05 -15.22 -3.26
N VAL A 100 15.50 -14.01 -3.39
CA VAL A 100 15.97 -12.84 -2.62
C VAL A 100 15.34 -12.74 -1.24
N ASN A 101 14.14 -13.29 -1.07
CA ASN A 101 13.41 -13.27 0.21
C ASN A 101 12.65 -14.58 0.45
N PRO A 102 13.35 -15.73 0.55
CA PRO A 102 12.72 -17.05 0.55
C PRO A 102 11.75 -17.28 1.71
N PHE A 103 11.99 -16.67 2.88
CA PHE A 103 11.10 -16.77 4.04
C PHE A 103 9.75 -16.09 3.72
N TYR A 104 9.77 -14.80 3.34
CA TYR A 104 8.56 -14.06 3.03
C TYR A 104 7.79 -14.63 1.84
N HIS A 105 8.52 -15.11 0.82
CA HIS A 105 7.89 -15.77 -0.32
C HIS A 105 7.12 -17.00 0.14
N ARG A 106 7.75 -17.87 0.94
CA ARG A 106 7.12 -19.10 1.41
C ARG A 106 5.91 -18.86 2.30
N GLU A 107 6.01 -17.90 3.24
CA GLU A 107 4.99 -17.70 4.28
C GLU A 107 3.83 -16.81 3.82
N PHE A 108 4.09 -15.83 2.96
CA PHE A 108 3.11 -14.79 2.65
C PHE A 108 2.75 -14.64 1.17
N ARG A 109 3.52 -15.24 0.25
CA ARG A 109 3.39 -14.97 -1.18
C ARG A 109 3.33 -16.20 -2.06
N ARG A 110 3.57 -17.38 -1.50
CA ARG A 110 3.59 -18.64 -2.25
C ARG A 110 2.24 -18.89 -2.93
N GLY A 111 2.28 -19.15 -4.23
CA GLY A 111 1.06 -19.37 -5.02
C GLY A 111 0.33 -18.09 -5.43
N MET A 112 0.82 -16.91 -5.06
CA MET A 112 0.27 -15.63 -5.48
C MET A 112 1.04 -15.08 -6.67
N SER A 113 0.34 -14.39 -7.56
CA SER A 113 0.93 -13.63 -8.67
C SER A 113 0.76 -12.14 -8.42
N PHE A 114 1.82 -11.37 -8.68
CA PHE A 114 1.82 -9.93 -8.51
C PHE A 114 2.31 -9.27 -9.80
N THR A 115 1.62 -8.23 -10.21
CA THR A 115 2.06 -7.31 -11.26
C THR A 115 2.59 -6.02 -10.61
N TYR A 116 3.49 -5.32 -11.30
CA TYR A 116 4.18 -4.16 -10.76
C TYR A 116 4.17 -3.01 -11.75
N SER A 117 3.84 -1.81 -11.27
CA SER A 117 3.80 -0.59 -12.04
C SER A 117 4.14 0.62 -11.18
N GLU A 118 4.48 1.75 -11.79
CA GLU A 118 4.44 3.05 -11.11
C GLU A 118 3.00 3.55 -10.97
N ASP A 119 2.12 3.13 -11.86
CA ASP A 119 0.68 3.29 -11.76
C ASP A 119 0.12 2.24 -10.79
N CYS A 120 0.29 2.49 -9.50
CA CYS A 120 0.00 1.55 -8.41
C CYS A 120 -0.98 2.10 -7.37
N GLN A 121 -1.65 3.21 -7.64
CA GLN A 121 -2.59 3.87 -6.74
C GLN A 121 -3.93 3.13 -6.68
N TYR A 122 -3.88 1.89 -6.16
CA TYR A 122 -5.03 1.00 -6.03
C TYR A 122 -5.35 0.68 -4.57
N LEU A 123 -6.63 0.48 -4.27
CA LEU A 123 -7.10 0.00 -2.98
C LEU A 123 -8.02 -1.21 -3.14
N ASN A 124 -8.19 -1.97 -2.06
CA ASN A 124 -9.09 -3.11 -1.99
C ASN A 124 -10.06 -2.88 -0.84
N ILE A 125 -11.32 -3.29 -0.99
CA ILE A 125 -12.38 -3.17 0.01
C ILE A 125 -12.99 -4.54 0.26
N SER A 126 -13.08 -4.95 1.53
CA SER A 126 -13.89 -6.08 1.97
C SER A 126 -14.97 -5.55 2.92
N ALA A 127 -16.22 -5.86 2.64
CA ALA A 127 -17.36 -5.35 3.41
C ALA A 127 -18.35 -6.47 3.75
N PRO A 128 -19.07 -6.41 4.89
CA PRO A 128 -20.21 -7.27 5.15
C PRO A 128 -21.20 -7.19 4.00
N LYS A 129 -21.81 -8.30 3.60
CA LYS A 129 -22.75 -8.33 2.45
C LYS A 129 -23.89 -7.33 2.55
N ASN A 130 -24.37 -7.08 3.78
CA ASN A 130 -25.47 -6.15 4.06
C ASN A 130 -25.00 -4.96 4.91
N ALA A 131 -23.78 -4.51 4.71
CA ALA A 131 -23.17 -3.41 5.48
C ALA A 131 -24.03 -2.15 5.45
N LYS A 132 -24.23 -1.56 6.63
CA LYS A 132 -24.91 -0.26 6.80
C LYS A 132 -24.26 0.49 7.94
N ASN A 133 -23.66 1.64 7.63
CA ASN A 133 -22.96 2.48 8.60
C ASN A 133 -21.96 1.70 9.47
N CYS A 134 -21.24 0.73 8.87
CA CYS A 134 -20.21 -0.03 9.57
C CYS A 134 -18.97 0.84 9.81
N PRO A 135 -18.24 0.63 10.91
CA PRO A 135 -16.93 1.26 11.07
C PRO A 135 -16.00 0.85 9.95
N VAL A 136 -15.10 1.76 9.58
CA VAL A 136 -14.14 1.56 8.49
C VAL A 136 -12.74 1.43 9.07
N LEU A 137 -12.00 0.40 8.67
CA LEU A 137 -10.60 0.20 9.02
C LEU A 137 -9.75 0.31 7.77
N LEU A 138 -8.96 1.39 7.65
CA LEU A 138 -8.00 1.60 6.57
C LEU A 138 -6.63 1.08 6.98
N TYR A 139 -6.18 0.01 6.33
CA TYR A 139 -4.86 -0.57 6.54
C TYR A 139 -3.81 0.01 5.60
N ILE A 140 -2.72 0.51 6.16
CA ILE A 140 -1.53 0.99 5.46
C ILE A 140 -0.38 0.01 5.73
N HIS A 141 0.11 -0.65 4.68
CA HIS A 141 1.14 -1.67 4.83
C HIS A 141 2.50 -1.08 5.19
N GLY A 142 3.32 -1.88 5.88
CA GLY A 142 4.71 -1.60 6.16
C GLY A 142 5.64 -1.99 5.02
N GLY A 143 6.92 -2.19 5.34
CA GLY A 143 7.96 -2.56 4.38
C GLY A 143 8.96 -1.45 4.13
N SER A 144 9.22 -0.64 5.17
CA SER A 144 10.25 0.41 5.18
C SER A 144 10.10 1.42 4.04
N PHE A 145 8.90 1.64 3.56
CA PHE A 145 8.57 2.46 2.37
C PHE A 145 9.27 2.04 1.08
N THR A 146 9.89 0.86 1.04
CA THR A 146 10.64 0.34 -0.11
C THR A 146 10.08 -0.97 -0.64
N GLY A 147 9.15 -1.58 0.08
CA GLY A 147 8.50 -2.83 -0.28
C GLY A 147 7.14 -2.96 0.41
N GLY A 148 6.46 -4.06 0.17
CA GLY A 148 5.12 -4.34 0.67
C GLY A 148 4.03 -4.12 -0.38
N SER A 149 2.83 -4.56 -0.07
CA SER A 149 1.65 -4.39 -0.94
C SER A 149 0.38 -4.69 -0.16
N SER A 150 -0.72 -4.03 -0.50
CA SER A 150 -2.06 -4.34 -0.02
C SER A 150 -2.62 -5.66 -0.56
N ASN A 151 -1.95 -6.27 -1.54
CA ASN A 151 -2.39 -7.48 -2.23
C ASN A 151 -1.82 -8.77 -1.58
N GLU A 152 -1.02 -8.66 -0.51
CA GLU A 152 -0.42 -9.83 0.14
C GLU A 152 -1.45 -10.65 0.92
N GLY A 153 -1.33 -11.99 0.89
CA GLY A 153 -2.34 -12.90 1.42
C GLY A 153 -2.65 -12.74 2.91
N HIS A 154 -1.69 -12.26 3.72
CA HIS A 154 -1.92 -11.98 5.13
C HIS A 154 -2.70 -10.66 5.38
N ILE A 155 -2.92 -9.85 4.33
CA ILE A 155 -3.71 -8.62 4.40
C ILE A 155 -5.12 -8.96 3.86
N SER A 156 -5.87 -9.73 4.65
CA SER A 156 -7.24 -10.14 4.30
C SER A 156 -8.27 -9.34 5.09
N GLY A 157 -9.26 -8.82 4.39
CA GLY A 157 -10.41 -8.15 5.01
C GLY A 157 -11.51 -9.09 5.49
N LYS A 158 -11.44 -10.40 5.18
CA LYS A 158 -12.49 -11.37 5.48
C LYS A 158 -12.93 -11.34 6.95
N ALA A 159 -11.98 -11.54 7.88
CA ALA A 159 -12.29 -11.58 9.30
C ALA A 159 -12.88 -10.27 9.84
N TYR A 160 -12.50 -9.13 9.26
CA TYR A 160 -13.08 -7.82 9.61
C TYR A 160 -14.51 -7.72 9.09
N ALA A 161 -14.76 -8.09 7.84
CA ALA A 161 -16.09 -8.07 7.25
C ALA A 161 -17.06 -9.02 7.96
N GLU A 162 -16.61 -10.20 8.39
CA GLU A 162 -17.39 -11.14 9.21
C GLU A 162 -17.72 -10.59 10.62
N ASN A 163 -17.07 -9.49 11.04
CA ASN A 163 -17.32 -8.79 12.32
C ASN A 163 -17.84 -7.36 12.12
N ASP A 164 -18.62 -7.13 11.08
CA ASP A 164 -19.30 -5.86 10.77
C ASP A 164 -18.37 -4.65 10.60
N ILE A 165 -17.15 -4.87 10.10
CA ILE A 165 -16.17 -3.82 9.81
C ILE A 165 -15.91 -3.80 8.30
N VAL A 166 -16.00 -2.63 7.67
CA VAL A 166 -15.51 -2.42 6.31
C VAL A 166 -14.01 -2.26 6.37
N PHE A 167 -13.28 -3.21 5.79
CA PHE A 167 -11.83 -3.20 5.74
C PHE A 167 -11.36 -2.67 4.38
N VAL A 168 -10.42 -1.74 4.40
CA VAL A 168 -9.79 -1.18 3.21
C VAL A 168 -8.28 -1.35 3.33
N SER A 169 -7.62 -1.84 2.29
CA SER A 169 -6.16 -1.87 2.19
C SER A 169 -5.68 -1.10 0.97
N VAL A 170 -4.55 -0.40 1.07
CA VAL A 170 -4.10 0.56 0.07
C VAL A 170 -2.66 0.30 -0.37
N ASN A 171 -2.41 0.34 -1.69
CA ASN A 171 -1.09 0.48 -2.29
C ASN A 171 -0.75 1.96 -2.43
N TYR A 172 0.53 2.29 -2.30
CA TYR A 172 1.08 3.64 -2.49
C TYR A 172 2.48 3.54 -3.09
N ARG A 173 2.97 4.60 -3.72
CA ARG A 173 4.30 4.61 -4.32
C ARG A 173 5.40 4.45 -3.28
N LEU A 174 6.40 3.65 -3.62
CA LEU A 174 7.49 3.20 -2.76
C LEU A 174 8.85 3.66 -3.28
N GLY A 175 9.87 3.62 -2.41
CA GLY A 175 11.27 3.84 -2.76
C GLY A 175 11.49 5.12 -3.59
N PRO A 176 12.28 5.03 -4.67
CA PRO A 176 12.58 6.20 -5.50
C PRO A 176 11.36 6.77 -6.23
N TYR A 177 10.28 5.99 -6.37
CA TYR A 177 9.05 6.46 -7.04
C TYR A 177 8.17 7.31 -6.12
N GLY A 178 8.14 6.98 -4.82
CA GLY A 178 7.27 7.64 -3.83
C GLY A 178 7.97 8.71 -3.00
N PHE A 179 9.31 8.74 -2.97
CA PHE A 179 10.05 9.53 -2.00
C PHE A 179 11.23 10.31 -2.60
N CYS A 180 11.08 10.80 -3.84
CA CYS A 180 12.01 11.77 -4.40
C CYS A 180 11.80 13.13 -3.75
N SER A 181 12.87 13.74 -3.28
CA SER A 181 12.85 15.12 -2.74
C SER A 181 14.00 15.95 -3.30
N HIS A 182 14.05 16.02 -4.62
CA HIS A 182 14.95 16.92 -5.34
C HIS A 182 14.28 18.29 -5.54
N PRO A 183 15.01 19.43 -5.45
CA PRO A 183 14.42 20.75 -5.68
C PRO A 183 13.69 20.89 -7.02
N ASP A 184 14.13 20.21 -8.07
CA ASP A 184 13.52 20.27 -9.40
C ASP A 184 12.13 19.58 -9.49
N VAL A 185 11.68 18.90 -8.43
CA VAL A 185 10.30 18.40 -8.32
C VAL A 185 9.45 19.22 -7.36
N ALA A 186 10.00 20.33 -6.85
CA ALA A 186 9.24 21.24 -5.99
C ALA A 186 8.11 21.90 -6.78
N ASP A 187 6.96 22.04 -6.12
CA ASP A 187 5.85 22.85 -6.62
C ASP A 187 6.13 24.35 -6.47
N GLU A 188 5.19 25.20 -6.87
CA GLU A 188 5.30 26.67 -6.79
C GLU A 188 5.48 27.19 -5.34
N SER A 189 5.08 26.40 -4.33
CA SER A 189 5.27 26.71 -2.91
C SER A 189 6.62 26.25 -2.37
N GLY A 190 7.44 25.57 -3.18
CA GLY A 190 8.71 24.97 -2.80
C GLY A 190 8.58 23.62 -2.07
N VAL A 191 7.38 23.04 -2.00
CA VAL A 191 7.15 21.72 -1.44
C VAL A 191 7.60 20.65 -2.43
N CYS A 192 8.35 19.67 -1.98
CA CYS A 192 8.81 18.55 -2.80
C CYS A 192 8.86 17.25 -2.00
N GLY A 193 8.64 16.13 -2.69
CA GLY A 193 8.79 14.80 -2.09
C GLY A 193 7.52 14.23 -1.45
N ASN A 194 7.73 13.14 -0.71
CA ASN A 194 6.67 12.43 0.02
C ASN A 194 5.46 12.00 -0.82
N PHE A 195 5.63 11.78 -2.12
CA PHE A 195 4.55 11.42 -3.04
C PHE A 195 3.78 10.18 -2.59
N GLY A 196 4.46 9.20 -1.96
CA GLY A 196 3.80 8.03 -1.37
C GLY A 196 2.90 8.37 -0.18
N LEU A 197 3.22 9.39 0.64
CA LEU A 197 2.33 9.87 1.70
C LEU A 197 1.13 10.65 1.12
N PHE A 198 1.35 11.40 0.05
CA PHE A 198 0.25 12.06 -0.66
C PHE A 198 -0.67 11.05 -1.36
N ASP A 199 -0.14 9.90 -1.84
CA ASP A 199 -0.97 8.81 -2.33
C ASP A 199 -1.90 8.28 -1.23
N GLN A 200 -1.38 8.08 0.00
CA GLN A 200 -2.18 7.64 1.14
C GLN A 200 -3.23 8.69 1.54
N ALA A 201 -2.89 9.98 1.50
CA ALA A 201 -3.85 11.06 1.74
C ALA A 201 -4.95 11.09 0.66
N ALA A 202 -4.59 10.89 -0.61
CA ALA A 202 -5.53 10.78 -1.71
C ALA A 202 -6.47 9.57 -1.55
N ALA A 203 -5.93 8.42 -1.13
CA ALA A 203 -6.73 7.23 -0.83
C ALA A 203 -7.73 7.50 0.30
N LEU A 204 -7.30 8.13 1.39
CA LEU A 204 -8.18 8.50 2.49
C LEU A 204 -9.30 9.46 2.04
N LYS A 205 -8.98 10.44 1.19
CA LYS A 205 -9.96 11.35 0.61
C LYS A 205 -10.97 10.61 -0.28
N TRP A 206 -10.48 9.67 -1.12
CA TRP A 206 -11.35 8.84 -1.94
C TRP A 206 -12.28 7.98 -1.08
N ILE A 207 -11.77 7.35 -0.03
CA ILE A 207 -12.54 6.54 0.93
C ILE A 207 -13.59 7.39 1.60
N LYS A 208 -13.24 8.56 2.13
CA LYS A 208 -14.17 9.50 2.77
C LYS A 208 -15.37 9.82 1.89
N ASN A 209 -15.14 9.97 0.59
CA ASN A 209 -16.17 10.31 -0.37
C ASN A 209 -17.05 9.10 -0.78
N ASN A 210 -16.48 7.89 -0.86
CA ASN A 210 -17.10 6.76 -1.55
C ASN A 210 -17.54 5.62 -0.61
N ILE A 211 -17.01 5.52 0.62
CA ILE A 211 -17.12 4.32 1.44
C ILE A 211 -18.57 4.02 1.87
N SER A 212 -19.45 5.00 1.90
CA SER A 212 -20.87 4.82 2.17
C SER A 212 -21.56 3.92 1.12
N SER A 213 -21.07 3.92 -0.12
CA SER A 213 -21.57 3.03 -1.18
C SER A 213 -21.25 1.56 -0.89
N PHE A 214 -20.23 1.28 -0.08
CA PHE A 214 -19.83 -0.04 0.38
C PHE A 214 -20.36 -0.37 1.79
N GLY A 215 -21.26 0.47 2.31
CA GLY A 215 -21.88 0.31 3.62
C GLY A 215 -21.03 0.78 4.80
N GLY A 216 -19.88 1.42 4.55
CA GLY A 216 -19.05 2.03 5.58
C GLY A 216 -19.54 3.41 6.01
N ASP A 217 -19.21 3.81 7.23
CA ASP A 217 -19.48 5.13 7.78
C ASP A 217 -18.27 6.05 7.57
N PRO A 218 -18.38 7.08 6.73
CA PRO A 218 -17.29 7.99 6.45
C PRO A 218 -16.83 8.81 7.67
N ASP A 219 -17.61 8.88 8.73
CA ASP A 219 -17.27 9.59 9.96
C ASP A 219 -16.62 8.66 11.00
N ARG A 220 -16.53 7.37 10.73
CA ARG A 220 -15.89 6.36 11.59
C ARG A 220 -14.75 5.63 10.91
N ILE A 221 -13.77 6.37 10.36
CA ILE A 221 -12.59 5.82 9.73
C ILE A 221 -11.46 5.73 10.76
N THR A 222 -11.00 4.50 11.03
CA THR A 222 -9.81 4.22 11.84
C THR A 222 -8.64 3.84 10.93
N LEU A 223 -7.49 4.49 11.10
CA LEU A 223 -6.27 4.09 10.41
C LEU A 223 -5.59 2.96 11.19
N LEU A 224 -5.13 1.94 10.47
CA LEU A 224 -4.29 0.87 11.00
C LEU A 224 -3.02 0.77 10.17
N GLY A 225 -1.87 0.90 10.82
CA GLY A 225 -0.58 0.77 10.15
C GLY A 225 0.40 -0.09 10.92
N GLN A 226 1.26 -0.81 10.18
CA GLN A 226 2.33 -1.60 10.77
C GLN A 226 3.69 -1.09 10.27
N SER A 227 4.69 -0.94 11.16
CA SER A 227 6.04 -0.49 10.81
C SER A 227 6.02 0.87 10.07
N ALA A 228 6.52 0.94 8.83
CA ALA A 228 6.43 2.14 8.00
C ALA A 228 4.98 2.62 7.81
N GLY A 229 4.00 1.70 7.74
CA GLY A 229 2.58 2.05 7.73
C GLY A 229 2.12 2.72 9.02
N ALA A 230 2.65 2.32 10.18
CA ALA A 230 2.38 3.00 11.45
C ALA A 230 2.99 4.42 11.48
N MET A 231 4.18 4.61 10.90
CA MET A 231 4.78 5.93 10.71
C MET A 231 3.91 6.80 9.78
N SER A 232 3.35 6.21 8.72
CA SER A 232 2.40 6.90 7.84
C SER A 232 1.14 7.34 8.60
N VAL A 233 0.60 6.49 9.46
CA VAL A 233 -0.56 6.82 10.30
C VAL A 233 -0.27 8.05 11.16
N ASP A 234 0.88 8.11 11.81
CA ASP A 234 1.29 9.26 12.64
C ASP A 234 1.37 10.57 11.82
N VAL A 235 1.94 10.50 10.61
CA VAL A 235 2.00 11.64 9.69
C VAL A 235 0.60 12.09 9.26
N LEU A 236 -0.29 11.15 8.88
CA LEU A 236 -1.65 11.46 8.44
C LEU A 236 -2.50 12.08 9.57
N LEU A 237 -2.31 11.62 10.82
CA LEU A 237 -2.97 12.22 11.99
C LEU A 237 -2.49 13.65 12.29
N SER A 238 -1.23 13.94 11.98
CA SER A 238 -0.62 15.24 12.24
C SER A 238 -0.84 16.24 11.09
N SER A 239 -1.13 15.73 9.90
CA SER A 239 -1.30 16.55 8.69
C SER A 239 -2.61 17.33 8.70
N PRO A 240 -2.58 18.66 8.43
CA PRO A 240 -3.81 19.45 8.27
C PRO A 240 -4.67 18.98 7.10
N LEU A 241 -4.11 18.22 6.14
CA LEU A 241 -4.84 17.71 4.98
C LEU A 241 -5.74 16.50 5.32
N THR A 242 -5.47 15.78 6.41
CA THR A 242 -6.08 14.48 6.67
C THR A 242 -6.61 14.28 8.09
N LYS A 243 -6.11 15.05 9.08
CA LYS A 243 -6.43 14.86 10.50
C LYS A 243 -7.94 14.86 10.80
N ASP A 244 -8.71 15.67 10.09
CA ASP A 244 -10.16 15.82 10.31
C ASP A 244 -10.99 14.74 9.58
N MET A 245 -10.33 13.82 8.87
CA MET A 245 -10.97 12.68 8.19
C MET A 245 -10.92 11.39 9.01
N VAL A 246 -10.23 11.39 10.15
CA VAL A 246 -9.89 10.19 10.92
C VAL A 246 -10.52 10.25 12.30
N SER A 247 -11.22 9.18 12.70
CA SER A 247 -11.85 9.06 14.02
C SER A 247 -11.02 8.24 15.03
N GLY A 248 -10.05 7.45 14.55
CA GLY A 248 -9.22 6.60 15.40
C GLY A 248 -7.96 6.12 14.68
N ALA A 249 -7.00 5.61 15.45
CA ALA A 249 -5.75 5.09 14.89
C ALA A 249 -5.17 3.95 15.72
N VAL A 250 -4.57 2.99 15.01
CA VAL A 250 -3.80 1.89 15.58
C VAL A 250 -2.43 1.84 14.89
N MET A 251 -1.38 2.00 15.66
CA MET A 251 0.00 1.98 15.18
C MET A 251 0.74 0.76 15.75
N LEU A 252 1.13 -0.16 14.88
CA LEU A 252 1.81 -1.39 15.25
C LEU A 252 3.30 -1.30 14.90
N SER A 253 4.16 -1.42 15.90
CA SER A 253 5.63 -1.50 15.72
C SER A 253 6.24 -0.33 14.93
N GLY A 254 5.72 0.88 15.09
CA GLY A 254 6.23 2.10 14.45
C GLY A 254 5.56 3.36 14.99
N ALA A 255 6.32 4.45 15.01
CA ALA A 255 5.84 5.80 15.25
C ALA A 255 6.82 6.79 14.62
N ALA A 256 6.33 7.90 14.05
CA ALA A 256 7.20 8.91 13.41
C ALA A 256 8.10 9.65 14.41
N LEU A 257 7.73 9.70 15.68
CA LEU A 257 8.53 10.30 16.76
C LEU A 257 9.82 9.52 17.09
N GLN A 258 10.02 8.33 16.56
CA GLN A 258 11.29 7.60 16.71
C GLN A 258 12.37 8.25 15.85
N ARG A 259 13.10 9.21 16.40
CA ARG A 259 14.21 9.93 15.75
C ARG A 259 15.24 9.04 15.04
N ALA A 260 15.34 7.77 15.43
CA ALA A 260 16.22 6.79 14.79
C ALA A 260 15.74 6.36 13.40
N LEU A 261 14.44 6.44 13.14
CA LEU A 261 13.80 5.98 11.90
C LEU A 261 13.27 7.12 11.02
N SER A 262 13.07 8.32 11.59
CA SER A 262 12.54 9.48 10.91
C SER A 262 13.46 10.69 11.11
N ARG A 263 14.60 10.70 10.43
CA ARG A 263 15.42 11.93 10.39
C ARG A 263 15.09 12.67 9.11
N PRO A 264 14.38 13.78 9.19
CA PRO A 264 14.21 14.64 8.02
C PRO A 264 15.59 15.10 7.57
N LEU A 265 15.92 14.87 6.31
CA LEU A 265 17.12 15.37 5.70
C LEU A 265 16.82 16.74 5.06
N SER A 266 17.78 17.65 5.13
CA SER A 266 17.62 18.93 4.47
C SER A 266 17.50 18.74 2.94
N PRO A 267 16.77 19.61 2.24
CA PRO A 267 16.67 19.56 0.77
C PRO A 267 18.04 19.52 0.08
N GLN A 268 19.05 20.19 0.64
CA GLN A 268 20.43 20.20 0.10
C GLN A 268 21.12 18.84 0.22
N LYS A 269 20.90 18.11 1.32
CA LYS A 269 21.43 16.74 1.48
C LYS A 269 20.73 15.79 0.54
N MET A 270 19.41 15.94 0.41
CA MET A 270 18.62 15.12 -0.51
C MET A 270 19.00 15.40 -1.97
N LYS A 271 19.22 16.67 -2.34
CA LYS A 271 19.72 17.00 -3.68
C LYS A 271 20.99 16.25 -4.01
N LYS A 272 22.01 16.29 -3.12
CA LYS A 272 23.28 15.60 -3.32
C LYS A 272 23.08 14.09 -3.54
N PHE A 273 22.21 13.45 -2.75
CA PHE A 273 21.88 12.05 -2.91
C PHE A 273 21.22 11.76 -4.26
N TRP A 274 20.29 12.61 -4.70
CA TRP A 274 19.64 12.46 -5.99
C TRP A 274 20.56 12.78 -7.16
N ASP A 275 21.52 13.71 -7.02
CA ASP A 275 22.58 13.94 -8.01
C ASP A 275 23.41 12.66 -8.26
N GLU A 276 23.71 11.87 -7.21
CA GLU A 276 24.36 10.56 -7.35
C GLU A 276 23.47 9.52 -8.05
N ILE A 277 22.16 9.54 -7.80
CA ILE A 277 21.22 8.67 -8.52
C ILE A 277 21.20 9.00 -10.01
N ILE A 278 21.11 10.29 -10.35
CA ILE A 278 21.15 10.79 -11.74
C ILE A 278 22.42 10.27 -12.43
N LYS A 279 23.57 10.44 -11.81
CA LYS A 279 24.86 9.99 -12.31
C LYS A 279 24.92 8.46 -12.45
N ASN A 280 24.44 7.71 -11.46
CA ASN A 280 24.41 6.24 -11.49
C ASN A 280 23.50 5.70 -12.60
N ALA A 281 22.46 6.45 -12.98
CA ALA A 281 21.61 6.13 -14.12
C ALA A 281 22.21 6.54 -15.48
N GLY A 282 23.41 7.14 -15.50
CA GLY A 282 24.03 7.67 -16.71
C GLY A 282 23.33 8.89 -17.28
N LYS A 283 22.70 9.69 -16.41
CA LYS A 283 21.95 10.90 -16.77
C LYS A 283 22.63 12.16 -16.27
N THR A 284 22.21 13.30 -16.77
CA THR A 284 22.78 14.61 -16.42
C THR A 284 21.80 15.52 -15.67
N SER A 285 20.52 15.16 -15.67
CA SER A 285 19.45 15.93 -15.00
C SER A 285 18.36 15.03 -14.46
N LEU A 286 17.57 15.57 -13.52
CA LEU A 286 16.38 14.90 -13.00
C LEU A 286 15.31 14.74 -14.09
N SER A 287 15.22 15.68 -15.03
CA SER A 287 14.31 15.58 -16.16
C SER A 287 14.61 14.38 -17.05
N GLU A 288 15.90 14.12 -17.35
CA GLU A 288 16.31 12.92 -18.07
C GLU A 288 16.05 11.64 -17.25
N LEU A 289 16.29 11.68 -15.94
CA LEU A 289 16.01 10.56 -15.03
C LEU A 289 14.52 10.25 -14.97
N ARG A 290 13.64 11.26 -15.02
CA ARG A 290 12.19 11.09 -15.07
C ARG A 290 11.75 10.25 -16.27
N GLY A 291 12.42 10.37 -17.41
CA GLY A 291 12.16 9.61 -18.62
C GLY A 291 12.76 8.21 -18.69
N THR A 292 13.51 7.76 -17.66
CA THR A 292 14.11 6.41 -17.67
C THR A 292 13.10 5.34 -17.33
N ASP A 293 13.37 4.09 -17.72
CA ASP A 293 12.58 2.96 -17.27
C ASP A 293 12.70 2.75 -15.75
N ALA A 294 11.68 2.12 -15.16
CA ALA A 294 11.60 1.92 -13.73
C ALA A 294 12.79 1.11 -13.17
N LYS A 295 13.24 0.10 -13.89
CA LYS A 295 14.35 -0.76 -13.46
C LYS A 295 15.68 0.01 -13.36
N THR A 296 15.98 0.84 -14.35
CA THR A 296 17.17 1.71 -14.36
C THR A 296 17.14 2.67 -13.16
N LEU A 297 16.02 3.35 -12.93
CA LEU A 297 15.86 4.22 -11.75
C LEU A 297 16.08 3.45 -10.44
N TYR A 298 15.47 2.26 -10.30
CA TYR A 298 15.55 1.47 -9.09
C TYR A 298 17.00 1.07 -8.76
N TYR A 299 17.75 0.56 -9.75
CA TYR A 299 19.13 0.13 -9.52
C TYR A 299 20.11 1.28 -9.35
N ALA A 300 19.88 2.43 -10.00
CA ALA A 300 20.64 3.65 -9.75
C ALA A 300 20.46 4.15 -8.32
N TRP A 301 19.23 4.14 -7.82
CA TRP A 301 18.89 4.46 -6.42
C TRP A 301 19.52 3.45 -5.45
N LEU A 302 19.39 2.16 -5.71
CA LEU A 302 19.94 1.10 -4.86
C LEU A 302 21.48 1.19 -4.79
N LYS A 303 22.14 1.56 -5.89
CA LYS A 303 23.57 1.80 -5.91
C LYS A 303 23.95 3.02 -5.07
N ALA A 304 23.26 4.14 -5.22
CA ALA A 304 23.49 5.34 -4.40
C ALA A 304 23.31 5.06 -2.90
N CYS A 305 22.29 4.26 -2.52
CA CYS A 305 22.10 3.83 -1.13
C CYS A 305 23.32 3.05 -0.61
N ARG A 306 23.91 2.16 -1.41
CA ARG A 306 25.10 1.39 -1.00
C ARG A 306 26.34 2.26 -0.89
N ASP A 307 26.57 3.12 -1.86
CA ASP A 307 27.74 3.99 -1.93
C ASP A 307 27.80 5.00 -0.75
N GLU A 308 26.65 5.49 -0.31
CA GLU A 308 26.53 6.38 0.86
C GLU A 308 26.45 5.61 2.21
N GLY A 309 26.58 4.29 2.20
CA GLY A 309 26.44 3.45 3.43
C GLY A 309 25.05 3.49 4.04
N ILE A 310 24.06 3.84 3.25
CA ILE A 310 22.68 4.02 3.64
C ILE A 310 21.99 2.68 3.53
N LYS A 311 21.54 2.15 4.65
CA LYS A 311 20.55 1.06 4.59
C LYS A 311 19.33 1.62 3.87
N SER A 312 18.90 0.97 2.79
CA SER A 312 17.85 1.40 1.83
C SER A 312 16.50 1.83 2.45
N THR A 313 16.40 1.78 3.77
CA THR A 313 15.20 1.94 4.58
C THR A 313 15.06 3.30 5.28
N LEU A 314 15.98 4.27 5.10
CA LEU A 314 16.07 5.40 6.04
C LEU A 314 16.05 6.80 5.38
N PHE A 315 15.62 6.94 4.12
CA PHE A 315 15.58 8.24 3.44
C PHE A 315 14.16 8.70 3.17
N TYR A 316 13.58 9.30 4.19
CA TYR A 316 12.33 10.03 4.07
C TYR A 316 12.53 11.45 4.58
N THR A 317 12.23 12.42 3.74
CA THR A 317 11.89 13.76 4.21
C THR A 317 10.44 13.70 4.65
N LEU A 318 10.21 13.61 5.94
CA LEU A 318 8.90 13.92 6.50
C LEU A 318 8.69 15.41 6.52
#